data_b555b4d92230c522a0a00d298af8f6b2
#
_entry.id   b555b4d92230c522a0a00d298af8f6b2
#
_cell.length_a   1.000
_cell.length_b   1.000
_cell.length_c   1.000
_cell.angle_alpha   90.00
_cell.angle_beta   90.00
_cell.angle_gamma   90.00
#
_symmetry.space_group_name_H-M   'P 1'
#
loop_
_entity.id
_entity.type
_entity.pdbx_description
1 polymer ?
#
loop_
_entity_poly.entity_id
_entity_poly.type
_entity_poly.pdbx_seq_one_letter_code
_entity_poly.pdbx_strand_id
1 'polypeptide(L)'
;MVFKGITYLYKLGRSYSYNHQDVEDLLQESFIHAYQNLSALENKAYFKTWLIRIMLNECYRKAHKSSTRSEVAADTFFYEKSIPMFSNNSNDDTEKKVGNRELNSVIESAIKRIPINYRLVFSLRELNGMSVLETAKVLHITETNVKVRLNRAKAMLRKEVEKMYTPEEIFEFNLVFCDKIVSKVMNAIMI
;
A
#
# COMPACT_ATOMS: atom_id res chain seq x y z
N MET A 1 -5.59 5.34 20.20
CA MET A 1 -5.84 4.07 19.47
C MET A 1 -6.45 4.28 18.07
N VAL A 2 -7.24 5.32 17.86
CA VAL A 2 -7.94 5.66 16.58
C VAL A 2 -6.96 5.98 15.45
N PHE A 3 -5.88 6.70 15.70
CA PHE A 3 -4.94 7.17 14.66
C PHE A 3 -4.25 6.06 13.83
N LYS A 4 -3.90 4.92 14.43
CA LYS A 4 -3.27 3.81 13.67
C LYS A 4 -4.25 3.11 12.73
N GLY A 5 -5.54 3.08 13.08
CA GLY A 5 -6.60 2.49 12.25
C GLY A 5 -6.81 3.24 10.94
N ILE A 6 -6.81 4.58 10.97
CA ILE A 6 -7.01 5.44 9.79
C ILE A 6 -5.95 5.16 8.71
N THR A 7 -4.67 5.08 9.10
CA THR A 7 -3.58 4.81 8.15
C THR A 7 -3.75 3.48 7.41
N TYR A 8 -4.22 2.44 8.09
CA TYR A 8 -4.46 1.14 7.46
C TYR A 8 -5.61 1.17 6.45
N LEU A 9 -6.72 1.81 6.81
CA LEU A 9 -7.86 1.97 5.93
C LEU A 9 -7.54 2.88 4.73
N TYR A 10 -6.78 3.95 4.96
CA TYR A 10 -6.31 4.82 3.90
C TYR A 10 -5.49 4.05 2.85
N LYS A 11 -4.49 3.27 3.28
CA LYS A 11 -3.70 2.41 2.38
C LYS A 11 -4.56 1.42 1.61
N LEU A 12 -5.62 0.90 2.24
CA LEU A 12 -6.56 -0.01 1.61
C LEU A 12 -7.37 0.69 0.51
N GLY A 13 -7.93 1.87 0.76
CA GLY A 13 -8.62 2.69 -0.24
C GLY A 13 -7.70 3.05 -1.42
N ARG A 14 -6.45 3.44 -1.14
CA ARG A 14 -5.44 3.70 -2.17
C ARG A 14 -5.13 2.45 -3.01
N SER A 15 -5.23 1.26 -2.44
CA SER A 15 -5.04 0.01 -3.21
C SER A 15 -6.13 -0.25 -4.25
N TYR A 16 -7.27 0.42 -4.17
CA TYR A 16 -8.29 0.45 -5.22
C TYR A 16 -8.01 1.49 -6.31
N SER A 17 -6.89 2.19 -6.25
CA SER A 17 -6.50 3.30 -7.14
C SER A 17 -7.37 4.56 -7.01
N TYR A 18 -8.12 4.69 -5.93
CA TYR A 18 -8.86 5.91 -5.63
C TYR A 18 -7.90 7.07 -5.31
N ASN A 19 -8.28 8.29 -5.67
CA ASN A 19 -7.56 9.51 -5.31
C ASN A 19 -7.67 9.79 -3.79
N HIS A 20 -7.00 10.83 -3.31
CA HIS A 20 -6.99 11.17 -1.89
C HIS A 20 -8.41 11.47 -1.36
N GLN A 21 -9.14 12.32 -2.07
CA GLN A 21 -10.48 12.76 -1.67
C GLN A 21 -11.48 11.61 -1.65
N ASP A 22 -11.48 10.77 -2.67
CA ASP A 22 -12.31 9.55 -2.70
C ASP A 22 -12.04 8.64 -1.50
N VAL A 23 -10.77 8.52 -1.08
CA VAL A 23 -10.42 7.70 0.08
C VAL A 23 -10.86 8.35 1.38
N GLU A 24 -10.79 9.68 1.50
CA GLU A 24 -11.31 10.40 2.67
C GLU A 24 -12.83 10.20 2.82
N ASP A 25 -13.58 10.32 1.73
CA ASP A 25 -15.02 10.08 1.72
C ASP A 25 -15.35 8.64 2.15
N LEU A 26 -14.64 7.66 1.58
CA LEU A 26 -14.79 6.24 1.94
C LEU A 26 -14.44 5.95 3.40
N LEU A 27 -13.44 6.64 3.94
CA LEU A 27 -13.09 6.57 5.36
C LEU A 27 -14.23 7.10 6.22
N GLN A 28 -14.77 8.28 5.90
CA GLN A 28 -15.88 8.88 6.64
C GLN A 28 -17.10 7.95 6.63
N GLU A 29 -17.51 7.46 5.46
CA GLU A 29 -18.62 6.49 5.34
C GLU A 29 -18.36 5.22 6.15
N SER A 30 -17.12 4.68 6.08
CA SER A 30 -16.74 3.47 6.81
C SER A 30 -16.83 3.66 8.33
N PHE A 31 -16.41 4.82 8.84
CA PHE A 31 -16.51 5.12 10.28
C PHE A 31 -17.96 5.38 10.72
N ILE A 32 -18.78 6.04 9.90
CA ILE A 32 -20.22 6.23 10.18
C ILE A 32 -20.90 4.86 10.25
N HIS A 33 -20.68 3.98 9.27
CA HIS A 33 -21.24 2.64 9.28
C HIS A 33 -20.73 1.80 10.46
N ALA A 34 -19.45 1.93 10.81
CA ALA A 34 -18.90 1.25 11.97
C ALA A 34 -19.55 1.73 13.28
N TYR A 35 -19.78 3.03 13.43
CA TYR A 35 -20.44 3.59 14.59
C TYR A 35 -21.91 3.11 14.70
N GLN A 36 -22.66 3.17 13.61
CA GLN A 36 -24.07 2.74 13.56
C GLN A 36 -24.24 1.25 13.86
N ASN A 37 -23.26 0.43 13.50
CA ASN A 37 -23.33 -1.03 13.66
C ASN A 37 -22.38 -1.56 14.76
N LEU A 38 -21.95 -0.70 15.68
CA LEU A 38 -20.98 -1.09 16.71
C LEU A 38 -21.53 -2.20 17.64
N SER A 39 -22.83 -2.26 17.85
CA SER A 39 -23.52 -3.31 18.61
C SER A 39 -23.39 -4.71 17.97
N ALA A 40 -23.17 -4.79 16.65
CA ALA A 40 -22.95 -6.05 15.94
C ALA A 40 -21.53 -6.62 16.14
N LEU A 41 -20.64 -5.88 16.79
CA LEU A 41 -19.31 -6.34 17.10
C LEU A 41 -19.31 -7.16 18.39
N GLU A 42 -19.44 -8.49 18.28
CA GLU A 42 -19.49 -9.40 19.41
C GLU A 42 -18.18 -9.42 20.22
N ASN A 43 -17.03 -9.28 19.56
CA ASN A 43 -15.72 -9.33 20.22
C ASN A 43 -14.80 -8.20 19.75
N LYS A 44 -14.39 -7.36 20.72
CA LYS A 44 -13.51 -6.20 20.49
C LYS A 44 -12.15 -6.58 19.89
N ALA A 45 -11.67 -7.80 20.09
CA ALA A 45 -10.42 -8.29 19.50
C ALA A 45 -10.46 -8.29 17.96
N TYR A 46 -11.65 -8.46 17.36
CA TYR A 46 -11.84 -8.46 15.93
C TYR A 46 -12.19 -7.10 15.33
N PHE A 47 -12.17 -6.03 16.12
CA PHE A 47 -12.55 -4.68 15.68
C PHE A 47 -11.78 -4.25 14.41
N LYS A 48 -10.46 -4.47 14.37
CA LYS A 48 -9.63 -4.13 13.21
C LYS A 48 -10.09 -4.87 11.94
N THR A 49 -10.28 -6.17 12.03
CA THR A 49 -10.70 -7.01 10.91
C THR A 49 -12.11 -6.66 10.44
N TRP A 50 -13.00 -6.37 11.37
CA TRP A 50 -14.37 -5.95 11.13
C TRP A 50 -14.43 -4.59 10.42
N LEU A 51 -13.67 -3.59 10.88
CA LEU A 51 -13.59 -2.27 10.27
C LEU A 51 -12.97 -2.32 8.86
N ILE A 52 -11.95 -3.15 8.65
CA ILE A 52 -11.37 -3.40 7.32
C ILE A 52 -12.42 -3.98 6.38
N ARG A 53 -13.28 -4.89 6.85
CA ARG A 53 -14.37 -5.46 6.04
C ARG A 53 -15.39 -4.40 5.64
N ILE A 54 -15.75 -3.49 6.55
CA ILE A 54 -16.63 -2.35 6.23
C ILE A 54 -16.00 -1.52 5.11
N MET A 55 -14.74 -1.10 5.27
CA MET A 55 -14.03 -0.30 4.25
C MET A 55 -13.94 -1.01 2.90
N LEU A 56 -13.69 -2.32 2.87
CA LEU A 56 -13.68 -3.10 1.62
C LEU A 56 -15.05 -3.10 0.93
N ASN A 57 -16.12 -3.23 1.69
CA ASN A 57 -17.48 -3.18 1.15
C ASN A 57 -17.78 -1.79 0.55
N GLU A 58 -17.35 -0.71 1.22
CA GLU A 58 -17.50 0.65 0.67
C GLU A 58 -16.70 0.82 -0.63
N CYS A 59 -15.45 0.39 -0.64
CA CYS A 59 -14.62 0.42 -1.86
C CYS A 59 -15.26 -0.38 -2.99
N TYR A 60 -15.79 -1.56 -2.70
CA TYR A 60 -16.48 -2.41 -3.68
C TYR A 60 -17.75 -1.74 -4.22
N ARG A 61 -18.58 -1.19 -3.34
CA ARG A 61 -19.80 -0.46 -3.75
C ARG A 61 -19.49 0.71 -4.66
N LYS A 62 -18.45 1.52 -4.33
CA LYS A 62 -18.01 2.64 -5.16
C LYS A 62 -17.52 2.17 -6.53
N ALA A 63 -16.74 1.09 -6.58
CA ALA A 63 -16.25 0.51 -7.83
C ALA A 63 -17.40 0.06 -8.75
N HIS A 64 -18.39 -0.61 -8.20
CA HIS A 64 -19.57 -1.06 -8.99
C HIS A 64 -20.49 0.08 -9.42
N LYS A 65 -20.68 1.10 -8.57
CA LYS A 65 -21.47 2.28 -8.94
C LYS A 65 -20.79 3.08 -10.08
N SER A 66 -19.47 3.08 -10.12
CA SER A 66 -18.70 3.71 -11.20
C SER A 66 -18.81 2.91 -12.50
N SER A 67 -18.76 1.58 -12.45
CA SER A 67 -18.84 0.72 -13.66
C SER A 67 -20.19 0.80 -14.37
N THR A 68 -21.28 0.99 -13.62
CA THR A 68 -22.64 1.22 -14.20
C THR A 68 -22.80 2.62 -14.81
N ARG A 69 -21.89 3.56 -14.48
CA ARG A 69 -21.94 4.96 -14.95
C ARG A 69 -20.91 5.26 -16.06
N SER A 70 -20.01 4.34 -16.33
CA SER A 70 -18.86 4.56 -17.20
C SER A 70 -18.86 3.70 -18.45
N GLU A 71 -19.81 3.94 -19.36
CA GLU A 71 -19.53 3.80 -20.80
C GLU A 71 -18.84 5.05 -21.39
N VAL A 72 -18.62 6.10 -20.58
CA VAL A 72 -18.02 7.35 -21.05
C VAL A 72 -17.08 7.89 -19.96
N ALA A 73 -15.87 7.40 -19.88
CA ALA A 73 -14.65 8.09 -19.42
C ALA A 73 -13.49 7.11 -19.20
N ALA A 74 -13.03 6.49 -20.26
CA ALA A 74 -11.62 6.11 -20.36
C ALA A 74 -10.86 7.42 -20.68
N ASP A 75 -9.75 7.64 -20.00
CA ASP A 75 -8.79 8.71 -20.21
C ASP A 75 -9.15 10.11 -19.66
N THR A 76 -9.06 10.24 -18.33
CA THR A 76 -8.52 11.48 -17.78
C THR A 76 -7.78 11.16 -16.48
N PHE A 77 -6.57 10.67 -16.58
CA PHE A 77 -5.61 10.67 -15.48
C PHE A 77 -5.16 12.11 -15.25
N PHE A 78 -5.92 12.85 -14.46
CA PHE A 78 -5.41 14.06 -13.85
C PHE A 78 -4.30 13.65 -12.89
N TYR A 79 -3.08 14.12 -13.18
CA TYR A 79 -1.95 14.16 -12.26
C TYR A 79 -2.28 15.15 -11.14
N GLU A 80 -3.23 14.80 -10.29
CA GLU A 80 -3.39 15.47 -9.02
C GLU A 80 -2.14 15.13 -8.20
N LYS A 81 -1.52 16.15 -7.58
CA LYS A 81 -0.44 15.99 -6.60
C LYS A 81 -0.96 15.18 -5.40
N SER A 82 -1.20 13.89 -5.63
CA SER A 82 -1.69 12.99 -4.61
C SER A 82 -0.60 12.76 -3.58
N ILE A 83 -0.93 12.95 -2.32
CA ILE A 83 -0.08 12.58 -1.19
C ILE A 83 0.31 11.10 -1.37
N PRO A 84 1.61 10.75 -1.44
CA PRO A 84 2.03 9.38 -1.65
C PRO A 84 1.51 8.46 -0.55
N MET A 85 1.08 7.25 -0.91
CA MET A 85 0.60 6.22 0.02
C MET A 85 1.61 5.91 1.15
N PHE A 86 2.90 6.12 0.89
CA PHE A 86 4.02 5.81 1.77
C PHE A 86 4.67 7.06 2.39
N SER A 87 4.00 8.22 2.42
CA SER A 87 4.57 9.40 3.07
C SER A 87 4.72 9.15 4.58
N ASN A 88 5.93 8.91 5.03
CA ASN A 88 6.25 8.96 6.45
C ASN A 88 6.49 10.42 6.85
N ASN A 89 5.68 10.93 7.78
CA ASN A 89 5.88 12.23 8.42
C ASN A 89 7.00 12.17 9.48
N SER A 90 8.16 11.66 9.13
CA SER A 90 9.34 11.76 10.01
C SER A 90 10.14 13.00 9.63
N ASN A 91 10.36 13.86 10.65
CA ASN A 91 11.06 15.13 10.57
C ASN A 91 12.58 14.94 10.44
N ASP A 92 13.08 14.31 9.39
CA ASP A 92 14.51 14.20 9.18
C ASP A 92 14.90 14.34 7.71
N ASP A 93 15.95 15.13 7.49
CA ASP A 93 16.79 15.31 6.31
C ASP A 93 16.09 15.51 4.95
N THR A 94 16.30 16.71 4.36
CA THR A 94 15.63 17.16 3.13
C THR A 94 16.01 16.32 1.90
N GLU A 95 17.25 15.86 1.81
CA GLU A 95 17.73 15.01 0.69
C GLU A 95 17.16 13.61 0.74
N LYS A 96 17.10 12.99 1.94
CA LYS A 96 16.42 11.71 2.14
C LYS A 96 14.92 11.78 1.87
N LYS A 97 14.30 12.97 2.06
CA LYS A 97 12.87 13.18 1.76
C LYS A 97 12.58 13.18 0.27
N VAL A 98 13.46 13.74 -0.55
CA VAL A 98 13.27 13.77 -2.02
C VAL A 98 13.40 12.36 -2.58
N GLY A 99 14.49 11.65 -2.31
CA GLY A 99 14.67 10.26 -2.77
C GLY A 99 13.59 9.29 -2.29
N ASN A 100 13.15 9.44 -1.03
CA ASN A 100 12.04 8.64 -0.51
C ASN A 100 10.69 8.96 -1.19
N ARG A 101 10.45 10.20 -1.61
CA ARG A 101 9.23 10.58 -2.34
C ARG A 101 9.20 9.99 -3.73
N GLU A 102 10.30 10.03 -4.46
CA GLU A 102 10.43 9.43 -5.79
C GLU A 102 10.25 7.91 -5.72
N LEU A 103 10.96 7.24 -4.82
CA LEU A 103 10.81 5.81 -4.59
C LEU A 103 9.37 5.43 -4.21
N ASN A 104 8.74 6.18 -3.32
CA ASN A 104 7.36 5.95 -2.92
C ASN A 104 6.39 6.12 -4.10
N SER A 105 6.60 7.11 -4.96
CA SER A 105 5.80 7.34 -6.17
C SER A 105 5.94 6.17 -7.14
N VAL A 106 7.16 5.65 -7.32
CA VAL A 106 7.44 4.49 -8.18
C VAL A 106 6.77 3.24 -7.64
N ILE A 107 6.92 2.97 -6.35
CA ILE A 107 6.28 1.81 -5.70
C ILE A 107 4.76 1.91 -5.81
N GLU A 108 4.17 3.09 -5.57
CA GLU A 108 2.73 3.30 -5.70
C GLU A 108 2.26 3.06 -7.14
N SER A 109 3.01 3.55 -8.13
CA SER A 109 2.72 3.35 -9.55
C SER A 109 2.82 1.88 -9.94
N ALA A 110 3.83 1.17 -9.45
CA ALA A 110 3.99 -0.26 -9.65
C ALA A 110 2.84 -1.06 -9.02
N ILE A 111 2.43 -0.72 -7.79
CA ILE A 111 1.29 -1.35 -7.12
C ILE A 111 0.00 -1.14 -7.91
N LYS A 112 -0.24 0.04 -8.47
CA LYS A 112 -1.45 0.33 -9.28
C LYS A 112 -1.55 -0.52 -10.54
N ARG A 113 -0.44 -0.98 -11.10
CA ARG A 113 -0.40 -1.87 -12.29
C ARG A 113 -0.70 -3.34 -11.97
N ILE A 114 -0.63 -3.74 -10.71
CA ILE A 114 -0.97 -5.10 -10.29
C ILE A 114 -2.51 -5.27 -10.31
N PRO A 115 -3.06 -6.38 -10.86
CA PRO A 115 -4.49 -6.62 -10.82
C PRO A 115 -5.05 -6.60 -9.41
N ILE A 116 -6.27 -6.07 -9.23
CA ILE A 116 -6.88 -5.76 -7.94
C ILE A 116 -6.87 -6.94 -6.96
N ASN A 117 -7.14 -8.16 -7.44
CA ASN A 117 -7.20 -9.36 -6.59
C ASN A 117 -5.85 -9.71 -5.93
N TYR A 118 -4.73 -9.42 -6.60
CA TYR A 118 -3.38 -9.60 -6.05
C TYR A 118 -2.98 -8.41 -5.19
N ARG A 119 -3.33 -7.20 -5.61
CA ARG A 119 -3.05 -5.94 -4.92
C ARG A 119 -3.70 -5.90 -3.55
N LEU A 120 -4.97 -6.33 -3.42
CA LEU A 120 -5.67 -6.41 -2.13
C LEU A 120 -4.98 -7.36 -1.16
N VAL A 121 -4.60 -8.55 -1.61
CA VAL A 121 -3.88 -9.50 -0.76
C VAL A 121 -2.54 -8.89 -0.31
N PHE A 122 -1.79 -8.26 -1.22
CA PHE A 122 -0.54 -7.56 -0.88
C PHE A 122 -0.79 -6.45 0.16
N SER A 123 -1.79 -5.60 -0.04
CA SER A 123 -2.11 -4.51 0.89
C SER A 123 -2.49 -5.02 2.28
N LEU A 124 -3.32 -6.04 2.37
CA LEU A 124 -3.75 -6.58 3.66
C LEU A 124 -2.59 -7.27 4.40
N ARG A 125 -1.75 -8.00 3.68
CA ARG A 125 -0.62 -8.75 4.26
C ARG A 125 0.57 -7.87 4.62
N GLU A 126 1.07 -7.11 3.65
CA GLU A 126 2.35 -6.39 3.79
C GLU A 126 2.16 -4.96 4.35
N LEU A 127 1.08 -4.27 3.97
CA LEU A 127 0.87 -2.89 4.43
C LEU A 127 0.05 -2.83 5.72
N ASN A 128 -0.89 -3.75 5.90
CA ASN A 128 -1.79 -3.79 7.06
C ASN A 128 -1.39 -4.83 8.11
N GLY A 129 -0.40 -5.68 7.82
CA GLY A 129 0.14 -6.67 8.74
C GLY A 129 -0.87 -7.74 9.19
N MET A 130 -1.89 -8.03 8.38
CA MET A 130 -2.87 -9.07 8.69
C MET A 130 -2.26 -10.46 8.53
N SER A 131 -2.67 -11.42 9.34
CA SER A 131 -2.31 -12.83 9.17
C SER A 131 -2.93 -13.44 7.91
N VAL A 132 -2.42 -14.59 7.47
CA VAL A 132 -3.00 -15.34 6.34
C VAL A 132 -4.46 -15.68 6.61
N LEU A 133 -4.75 -16.13 7.82
CA LEU A 133 -6.11 -16.51 8.25
C LEU A 133 -7.07 -15.32 8.23
N GLU A 134 -6.66 -14.17 8.79
CA GLU A 134 -7.48 -12.95 8.78
C GLU A 134 -7.74 -12.46 7.35
N THR A 135 -6.70 -12.46 6.50
CA THR A 135 -6.81 -12.06 5.09
C THR A 135 -7.76 -12.98 4.33
N ALA A 136 -7.67 -14.30 4.55
CA ALA A 136 -8.56 -15.29 3.96
C ALA A 136 -10.02 -15.04 4.36
N LYS A 137 -10.28 -14.79 5.65
CA LYS A 137 -11.60 -14.47 6.18
C LYS A 137 -12.18 -13.18 5.63
N VAL A 138 -11.34 -12.14 5.49
CA VAL A 138 -11.78 -10.82 4.99
C VAL A 138 -12.10 -10.86 3.51
N LEU A 139 -11.30 -11.56 2.72
CA LEU A 139 -11.47 -11.64 1.25
C LEU A 139 -12.34 -12.82 0.80
N HIS A 140 -12.84 -13.63 1.73
CA HIS A 140 -13.62 -14.85 1.45
C HIS A 140 -12.91 -15.81 0.47
N ILE A 141 -11.61 -16.04 0.68
CA ILE A 141 -10.79 -16.96 -0.09
C ILE A 141 -10.05 -17.94 0.84
N THR A 142 -9.53 -19.03 0.30
CA THR A 142 -8.74 -19.99 1.08
C THR A 142 -7.37 -19.42 1.48
N GLU A 143 -6.80 -19.92 2.56
CA GLU A 143 -5.44 -19.55 3.00
C GLU A 143 -4.37 -19.85 1.95
N THR A 144 -4.52 -20.98 1.25
CA THR A 144 -3.66 -21.33 0.12
C THR A 144 -3.73 -20.27 -0.97
N ASN A 145 -4.94 -19.79 -1.29
CA ASN A 145 -5.15 -18.73 -2.27
C ASN A 145 -4.49 -17.41 -1.84
N VAL A 146 -4.53 -17.07 -0.55
CA VAL A 146 -3.82 -15.91 -0.01
C VAL A 146 -2.31 -16.04 -0.25
N LYS A 147 -1.70 -17.18 0.08
CA LYS A 147 -0.26 -17.42 -0.12
C LYS A 147 0.13 -17.34 -1.61
N VAL A 148 -0.63 -17.99 -2.48
CA VAL A 148 -0.38 -17.98 -3.93
C VAL A 148 -0.51 -16.56 -4.49
N ARG A 149 -1.59 -15.83 -4.14
CA ARG A 149 -1.81 -14.47 -4.61
C ARG A 149 -0.74 -13.51 -4.09
N LEU A 150 -0.30 -13.66 -2.84
CA LEU A 150 0.77 -12.84 -2.27
C LEU A 150 2.09 -13.03 -3.04
N ASN A 151 2.48 -14.29 -3.30
CA ASN A 151 3.71 -14.58 -4.04
C ASN A 151 3.65 -14.01 -5.48
N ARG A 152 2.51 -14.16 -6.15
CA ARG A 152 2.30 -13.58 -7.48
C ARG A 152 2.32 -12.05 -7.45
N ALA A 153 1.69 -11.44 -6.44
CA ALA A 153 1.73 -9.98 -6.26
C ALA A 153 3.18 -9.47 -6.10
N LYS A 154 3.99 -10.14 -5.26
CA LYS A 154 5.41 -9.80 -5.08
C LYS A 154 6.21 -9.93 -6.36
N ALA A 155 5.98 -11.01 -7.13
CA ALA A 155 6.65 -11.21 -8.41
C ALA A 155 6.26 -10.14 -9.45
N MET A 156 4.97 -9.79 -9.52
CA MET A 156 4.48 -8.72 -10.40
C MET A 156 5.05 -7.37 -9.98
N LEU A 157 5.07 -7.06 -8.67
CA LEU A 157 5.64 -5.82 -8.15
C LEU A 157 7.11 -5.69 -8.52
N ARG A 158 7.89 -6.75 -8.29
CA ARG A 158 9.32 -6.78 -8.69
C ARG A 158 9.47 -6.45 -10.17
N LYS A 159 8.73 -7.12 -11.03
CA LYS A 159 8.78 -6.91 -12.49
C LYS A 159 8.42 -5.47 -12.89
N GLU A 160 7.45 -4.85 -12.21
CA GLU A 160 7.08 -3.45 -12.49
C GLU A 160 8.16 -2.47 -12.01
N VAL A 161 8.81 -2.74 -10.87
CA VAL A 161 9.92 -1.91 -10.37
C VAL A 161 11.16 -2.07 -11.27
N GLU A 162 11.49 -3.30 -11.69
CA GLU A 162 12.61 -3.56 -12.61
C GLU A 162 12.45 -2.90 -13.99
N LYS A 163 11.22 -2.56 -14.41
CA LYS A 163 11.00 -1.76 -15.63
C LYS A 163 11.35 -0.28 -15.46
N MET A 164 11.32 0.21 -14.24
CA MET A 164 11.52 1.63 -13.93
C MET A 164 12.96 1.93 -13.49
N TYR A 165 13.65 0.93 -12.96
CA TYR A 165 15.02 1.01 -12.48
C TYR A 165 15.82 -0.17 -13.01
N THR A 166 17.02 0.09 -13.50
CA THR A 166 17.97 -0.97 -13.78
C THR A 166 18.50 -1.56 -12.47
N PRO A 167 18.97 -2.83 -12.45
CA PRO A 167 19.58 -3.40 -11.26
C PRO A 167 20.71 -2.54 -10.71
N GLU A 168 21.47 -1.88 -11.59
CA GLU A 168 22.57 -0.97 -11.26
C GLU A 168 22.05 0.26 -10.50
N GLU A 169 20.94 0.86 -10.91
CA GLU A 169 20.32 2.02 -10.23
C GLU A 169 19.70 1.64 -8.87
N ILE A 170 19.17 0.42 -8.73
CA ILE A 170 18.62 -0.06 -7.45
C ILE A 170 19.73 -0.35 -6.44
N PHE A 171 20.86 -0.84 -6.92
CA PHE A 171 22.03 -1.21 -6.14
C PHE A 171 23.17 -0.20 -6.28
N GLU A 172 22.85 1.05 -6.57
CA GLU A 172 23.86 2.11 -6.61
C GLU A 172 24.61 2.13 -5.27
N PHE A 173 25.78 1.51 -5.29
CA PHE A 173 26.69 1.50 -4.15
C PHE A 173 27.20 2.93 -4.03
N ASN A 174 26.69 3.67 -3.09
CA ASN A 174 27.04 5.07 -2.91
C ASN A 174 28.56 5.15 -2.67
N LEU A 175 29.29 5.73 -3.63
CA LEU A 175 30.76 5.84 -3.63
C LEU A 175 31.32 6.36 -2.30
N VAL A 176 30.57 7.20 -1.58
CA VAL A 176 30.93 7.69 -0.25
C VAL A 176 31.08 6.56 0.79
N PHE A 177 30.34 5.46 0.64
CA PHE A 177 30.54 4.28 1.50
C PHE A 177 31.73 3.42 1.03
N CYS A 178 31.98 3.35 -0.28
CA CYS A 178 33.19 2.71 -0.83
C CYS A 178 34.43 3.33 -0.26
N ASP A 179 34.58 4.64 -0.31
CA ASP A 179 35.76 5.34 0.17
C ASP A 179 36.00 5.11 1.67
N LYS A 180 34.93 5.10 2.47
CA LYS A 180 35.02 4.75 3.90
C LYS A 180 35.44 3.30 4.15
N ILE A 181 34.94 2.35 3.36
CA ILE A 181 35.31 0.93 3.48
C ILE A 181 36.76 0.74 3.03
N VAL A 182 37.12 1.30 1.88
CA VAL A 182 38.48 1.25 1.35
C VAL A 182 39.49 1.85 2.37
N SER A 183 39.18 3.04 2.90
CA SER A 183 40.04 3.67 3.92
C SER A 183 40.18 2.81 5.18
N LYS A 184 39.11 2.17 5.66
CA LYS A 184 39.16 1.27 6.81
C LYS A 184 39.99 0.01 6.51
N VAL A 185 39.84 -0.57 5.34
CA VAL A 185 40.58 -1.77 4.92
C VAL A 185 42.08 -1.41 4.76
N MET A 186 42.37 -0.31 4.07
CA MET A 186 43.75 0.14 3.88
C MET A 186 44.44 0.46 5.20
N ASN A 187 43.77 1.13 6.13
CA ASN A 187 44.29 1.38 7.47
C ASN A 187 44.52 0.09 8.29
N ALA A 188 43.77 -0.96 8.05
CA ALA A 188 43.92 -2.25 8.71
C ALA A 188 45.06 -3.12 8.10
N ILE A 189 45.43 -2.88 6.85
CA ILE A 189 46.49 -3.64 6.15
C ILE A 189 47.85 -2.96 6.27
N MET A 190 47.92 -1.65 6.52
CA MET A 190 49.17 -0.88 6.65
C MET A 190 49.73 -0.88 8.09
N ILE A 191 49.25 -1.74 8.98
CA ILE A 191 49.89 -2.07 10.27
C ILE A 191 50.63 -3.37 10.10
#